data_c3c8099b8ef360d2a924622c96c92bca
#
_entry.id   c3c8099b8ef360d2a924622c96c92bca
#
_cell.length_a   1.000
_cell.length_b   1.000
_cell.length_c   1.000
_cell.angle_alpha   90.00
_cell.angle_beta   90.00
_cell.angle_gamma   90.00
#
_symmetry.space_group_name_H-M   'P 1'
#
loop_
_entity.id
_entity.type
_entity.pdbx_description
1 polymer ?
#
loop_
_entity_poly.entity_id
_entity_poly.type
_entity_poly.pdbx_seq_one_letter_code
_entity_poly.pdbx_strand_id
1 'polypeptide(L)'
;FQLADAYPWITGVVGWVDLEAPAVGEQLDRYRQHPKFRGVRATAENMPDSDWLARPSVRRGIRAVAERGLTLDLLVRTEHLPHVPRLAEENPDLRLVVDHLAKPPIATGELARWRERMAALVPYPNIWCKVSGLLTEAGPTPTAEAIRPVVAFALEQFGVSRLLWGSDWPVSTLAADYVATFRTLLEALGPLEEADRALLFGGNALRVYGLPAGDSPGGLRSAP
;
A
#
# COMPACT_ATOMS: atom_id res chain seq x y z
N PHE A 1 -16.08 -9.48 -4.05
CA PHE A 1 -16.40 -9.35 -5.48
C PHE A 1 -17.79 -8.75 -5.72
N GLN A 2 -18.83 -9.13 -4.99
CA GLN A 2 -20.21 -8.61 -5.19
C GLN A 2 -20.29 -7.08 -5.25
N LEU A 3 -19.60 -6.36 -4.36
CA LEU A 3 -19.54 -4.89 -4.40
C LEU A 3 -18.78 -4.38 -5.64
N ALA A 4 -17.73 -5.07 -6.02
CA ALA A 4 -16.97 -4.68 -7.20
C ALA A 4 -17.76 -4.87 -8.49
N ASP A 5 -18.66 -5.85 -8.54
CA ASP A 5 -19.58 -6.06 -9.67
C ASP A 5 -20.68 -5.01 -9.70
N ALA A 6 -21.21 -4.67 -8.51
CA ALA A 6 -22.30 -3.70 -8.39
C ALA A 6 -21.85 -2.26 -8.67
N TYR A 7 -20.57 -1.93 -8.44
CA TYR A 7 -20.07 -0.56 -8.56
C TYR A 7 -18.92 -0.46 -9.59
N PRO A 8 -19.16 0.13 -10.77
CA PRO A 8 -18.16 0.23 -11.85
C PRO A 8 -16.89 0.98 -11.47
N TRP A 9 -16.98 1.94 -10.55
CA TRP A 9 -15.83 2.71 -10.06
C TRP A 9 -14.86 1.88 -9.18
N ILE A 10 -15.26 0.69 -8.71
CA ILE A 10 -14.32 -0.27 -8.12
C ILE A 10 -13.66 -1.02 -9.27
N THR A 11 -12.43 -0.63 -9.61
CA THR A 11 -11.71 -1.14 -10.78
C THR A 11 -10.80 -2.32 -10.47
N GLY A 12 -10.44 -2.51 -9.20
CA GLY A 12 -9.61 -3.62 -8.75
C GLY A 12 -9.92 -4.05 -7.31
N VAL A 13 -9.63 -5.31 -7.02
CA VAL A 13 -9.80 -5.91 -5.69
C VAL A 13 -8.48 -6.56 -5.27
N VAL A 14 -7.97 -6.16 -4.13
CA VAL A 14 -6.91 -6.86 -3.40
C VAL A 14 -7.60 -7.69 -2.32
N GLY A 15 -7.47 -9.01 -2.42
CA GLY A 15 -8.12 -9.94 -1.50
C GLY A 15 -7.18 -10.42 -0.39
N TRP A 16 -7.60 -11.49 0.27
CA TRP A 16 -6.81 -12.19 1.28
C TRP A 16 -6.79 -13.68 1.00
N VAL A 17 -5.65 -14.32 1.24
CA VAL A 17 -5.47 -15.77 1.26
C VAL A 17 -4.55 -16.14 2.42
N ASP A 18 -4.68 -17.36 2.91
CA ASP A 18 -3.68 -17.93 3.80
C ASP A 18 -2.44 -18.31 2.97
N LEU A 19 -1.38 -17.50 3.08
CA LEU A 19 -0.11 -17.74 2.36
C LEU A 19 0.61 -19.01 2.82
N GLU A 20 0.31 -19.51 4.03
CA GLU A 20 0.92 -20.75 4.54
C GLU A 20 0.19 -22.00 4.05
N ALA A 21 -1.05 -21.86 3.55
CA ALA A 21 -1.85 -22.99 3.08
C ALA A 21 -1.15 -23.75 1.94
N PRO A 22 -1.11 -25.10 1.99
CA PRO A 22 -0.57 -25.91 0.89
C PRO A 22 -1.25 -25.67 -0.45
N ALA A 23 -2.57 -25.41 -0.43
CA ALA A 23 -3.40 -25.20 -1.62
C ALA A 23 -3.57 -23.71 -2.00
N VAL A 24 -2.70 -22.81 -1.52
CA VAL A 24 -2.79 -21.36 -1.80
C VAL A 24 -2.86 -21.05 -3.30
N GLY A 25 -2.10 -21.80 -4.11
CA GLY A 25 -2.12 -21.63 -5.57
C GLY A 25 -3.50 -21.86 -6.19
N GLU A 26 -4.20 -22.91 -5.78
CA GLU A 26 -5.55 -23.21 -6.27
C GLU A 26 -6.55 -22.13 -5.85
N GLN A 27 -6.41 -21.59 -4.65
CA GLN A 27 -7.25 -20.48 -4.17
C GLN A 27 -7.02 -19.21 -5.01
N LEU A 28 -5.77 -18.88 -5.30
CA LEU A 28 -5.40 -17.76 -6.17
C LEU A 28 -5.96 -17.96 -7.59
N ASP A 29 -5.88 -19.17 -8.14
CA ASP A 29 -6.40 -19.47 -9.48
C ASP A 29 -7.93 -19.30 -9.54
N ARG A 30 -8.65 -19.69 -8.50
CA ARG A 30 -10.10 -19.42 -8.39
C ARG A 30 -10.40 -17.93 -8.35
N TYR A 31 -9.67 -17.15 -7.57
CA TYR A 31 -9.89 -15.70 -7.45
C TYR A 31 -9.55 -14.97 -8.76
N ARG A 32 -8.52 -15.40 -9.49
CA ARG A 32 -8.12 -14.83 -10.78
C ARG A 32 -9.17 -15.00 -11.89
N GLN A 33 -10.15 -15.87 -11.73
CA GLN A 33 -11.29 -15.95 -12.65
C GLN A 33 -12.14 -14.68 -12.60
N HIS A 34 -12.07 -13.92 -11.50
CA HIS A 34 -12.76 -12.63 -11.39
C HIS A 34 -11.93 -11.52 -12.07
N PRO A 35 -12.48 -10.80 -13.07
CA PRO A 35 -11.72 -9.87 -13.90
C PRO A 35 -11.15 -8.67 -13.14
N LYS A 36 -11.67 -8.36 -11.95
CA LYS A 36 -11.18 -7.28 -11.10
C LYS A 36 -10.19 -7.73 -10.00
N PHE A 37 -9.88 -9.01 -9.88
CA PHE A 37 -8.90 -9.47 -8.91
C PHE A 37 -7.48 -9.05 -9.34
N ARG A 38 -6.74 -8.36 -8.47
CA ARG A 38 -5.44 -7.77 -8.79
C ARG A 38 -4.30 -8.23 -7.90
N GLY A 39 -4.61 -8.69 -6.71
CA GLY A 39 -3.58 -9.06 -5.75
C GLY A 39 -4.13 -9.58 -4.44
N VAL A 40 -3.23 -9.81 -3.52
CA VAL A 40 -3.56 -10.22 -2.15
C VAL A 40 -2.79 -9.37 -1.16
N ARG A 41 -3.31 -9.29 0.08
CA ARG A 41 -2.67 -8.62 1.20
C ARG A 41 -2.16 -9.64 2.21
N ALA A 42 -0.87 -9.56 2.52
CA ALA A 42 -0.25 -10.26 3.64
C ALA A 42 -0.39 -9.39 4.91
N THR A 43 -1.09 -9.91 5.92
CA THR A 43 -1.39 -9.20 7.17
C THR A 43 -0.39 -9.57 8.28
N ALA A 44 0.90 -9.29 8.05
CA ALA A 44 1.96 -9.65 9.00
C ALA A 44 1.88 -8.86 10.32
N GLU A 45 1.28 -7.66 10.33
CA GLU A 45 1.14 -6.85 11.55
C GLU A 45 0.39 -7.56 12.68
N ASN A 46 -0.48 -8.51 12.35
CA ASN A 46 -1.27 -9.28 13.31
C ASN A 46 -0.59 -10.57 13.75
N MET A 47 0.58 -10.89 13.19
CA MET A 47 1.33 -12.08 13.55
C MET A 47 2.18 -11.80 14.79
N PRO A 48 2.15 -12.67 15.81
CA PRO A 48 2.98 -12.51 17.00
C PRO A 48 4.47 -12.65 16.72
N ASP A 49 4.81 -13.25 15.57
CA ASP A 49 6.18 -13.53 15.15
C ASP A 49 6.60 -12.51 14.07
N SER A 50 7.56 -11.63 14.41
CA SER A 50 8.11 -10.66 13.47
C SER A 50 8.81 -11.30 12.27
N ASP A 51 9.21 -12.56 12.38
CA ASP A 51 9.88 -13.33 11.32
C ASP A 51 8.89 -14.11 10.44
N TRP A 52 7.58 -13.89 10.61
CA TRP A 52 6.54 -14.59 9.84
C TRP A 52 6.78 -14.54 8.33
N LEU A 53 7.21 -13.38 7.79
CA LEU A 53 7.53 -13.22 6.37
C LEU A 53 8.74 -14.08 5.92
N ALA A 54 9.60 -14.49 6.84
CA ALA A 54 10.76 -15.33 6.55
C ALA A 54 10.42 -16.84 6.52
N ARG A 55 9.26 -17.24 7.02
CA ARG A 55 8.86 -18.64 7.08
C ARG A 55 8.83 -19.29 5.69
N PRO A 56 9.36 -20.50 5.54
CA PRO A 56 9.36 -21.20 4.25
C PRO A 56 7.96 -21.37 3.64
N SER A 57 6.94 -21.61 4.49
CA SER A 57 5.53 -21.72 4.08
C SER A 57 5.01 -20.42 3.47
N VAL A 58 5.25 -19.28 4.14
CA VAL A 58 4.85 -17.94 3.68
C VAL A 58 5.56 -17.58 2.36
N ARG A 59 6.88 -17.81 2.29
CA ARG A 59 7.67 -17.54 1.07
C ARG A 59 7.22 -18.39 -0.12
N ARG A 60 6.81 -19.63 0.11
CA ARG A 60 6.17 -20.47 -0.91
C ARG A 60 4.86 -19.82 -1.42
N GLY A 61 4.02 -19.35 -0.49
CA GLY A 61 2.78 -18.65 -0.83
C GLY A 61 3.02 -17.35 -1.60
N ILE A 62 4.03 -16.55 -1.20
CA ILE A 62 4.43 -15.33 -1.90
C ILE A 62 4.89 -15.64 -3.33
N ARG A 63 5.68 -16.71 -3.52
CA ARG A 63 6.08 -17.17 -4.85
C ARG A 63 4.87 -17.55 -5.70
N ALA A 64 3.87 -18.23 -5.13
CA ALA A 64 2.64 -18.56 -5.84
C ALA A 64 1.87 -17.30 -6.29
N VAL A 65 1.93 -16.20 -5.54
CA VAL A 65 1.39 -14.89 -5.94
C VAL A 65 2.18 -14.32 -7.10
N ALA A 66 3.52 -14.35 -7.02
CA ALA A 66 4.43 -13.85 -8.06
C ALA A 66 4.24 -14.57 -9.40
N GLU A 67 4.21 -15.90 -9.39
CA GLU A 67 4.00 -16.76 -10.57
C GLU A 67 2.69 -16.46 -11.30
N ARG A 68 1.72 -15.85 -10.62
CA ARG A 68 0.42 -15.48 -11.19
C ARG A 68 0.35 -14.04 -11.67
N GLY A 69 1.45 -13.28 -11.58
CA GLY A 69 1.52 -11.87 -11.97
C GLY A 69 0.64 -10.96 -11.12
N LEU A 70 0.27 -11.41 -9.92
CA LEU A 70 -0.52 -10.66 -8.95
C LEU A 70 0.36 -9.68 -8.17
N THR A 71 -0.25 -8.67 -7.57
CA THR A 71 0.42 -7.74 -6.65
C THR A 71 0.31 -8.26 -5.21
N LEU A 72 1.32 -8.05 -4.40
CA LEU A 72 1.31 -8.36 -2.98
C LEU A 72 1.38 -7.08 -2.15
N ASP A 73 0.29 -6.76 -1.45
CA ASP A 73 0.26 -5.71 -0.43
C ASP A 73 0.81 -6.29 0.88
N LEU A 74 1.72 -5.55 1.51
CA LEU A 74 2.37 -5.92 2.76
C LEU A 74 1.85 -5.03 3.88
N LEU A 75 0.89 -5.51 4.64
CA LEU A 75 0.43 -4.86 5.87
C LEU A 75 1.37 -5.27 7.00
N VAL A 76 2.39 -4.45 7.22
CA VAL A 76 3.53 -4.70 8.09
C VAL A 76 3.76 -3.52 9.04
N ARG A 77 4.52 -3.78 10.11
CA ARG A 77 5.10 -2.76 10.99
C ARG A 77 6.61 -2.69 10.81
N THR A 78 7.25 -1.72 11.43
CA THR A 78 8.70 -1.49 11.37
C THR A 78 9.53 -2.77 11.63
N GLU A 79 9.11 -3.63 12.54
CA GLU A 79 9.82 -4.87 12.91
C GLU A 79 9.88 -5.91 11.79
N HIS A 80 8.90 -5.92 10.88
CA HIS A 80 8.85 -6.88 9.76
C HIS A 80 9.68 -6.43 8.55
N LEU A 81 10.02 -5.15 8.45
CA LEU A 81 10.73 -4.56 7.30
C LEU A 81 12.06 -5.24 6.94
N PRO A 82 12.85 -5.79 7.88
CA PRO A 82 14.11 -6.47 7.54
C PRO A 82 13.96 -7.66 6.59
N HIS A 83 12.76 -8.24 6.48
CA HIS A 83 12.50 -9.36 5.59
C HIS A 83 12.10 -8.95 4.17
N VAL A 84 11.65 -7.71 3.97
CA VAL A 84 11.09 -7.22 2.70
C VAL A 84 12.14 -7.17 1.57
N PRO A 85 13.40 -6.71 1.81
CA PRO A 85 14.44 -6.75 0.79
C PRO A 85 14.63 -8.13 0.17
N ARG A 86 14.72 -9.16 0.99
CA ARG A 86 14.89 -10.53 0.52
C ARG A 86 13.67 -11.03 -0.28
N LEU A 87 12.46 -10.65 0.10
CA LEU A 87 11.26 -10.99 -0.69
C LEU A 87 11.32 -10.35 -2.08
N ALA A 88 11.80 -9.11 -2.18
CA ALA A 88 11.96 -8.40 -3.44
C ALA A 88 13.01 -9.04 -4.34
N GLU A 89 14.14 -9.46 -3.76
CA GLU A 89 15.24 -10.17 -4.47
C GLU A 89 14.81 -11.54 -5.00
N GLU A 90 14.08 -12.30 -4.18
CA GLU A 90 13.62 -13.64 -4.55
C GLU A 90 12.50 -13.64 -5.58
N ASN A 91 11.79 -12.51 -5.70
CA ASN A 91 10.66 -12.35 -6.61
C ASN A 91 10.77 -11.02 -7.38
N PRO A 92 11.74 -10.86 -8.28
CA PRO A 92 12.03 -9.58 -8.92
C PRO A 92 10.87 -9.03 -9.77
N ASP A 93 10.01 -9.89 -10.29
CA ASP A 93 8.84 -9.52 -11.07
C ASP A 93 7.59 -9.27 -10.22
N LEU A 94 7.65 -9.59 -8.90
CA LEU A 94 6.54 -9.36 -7.99
C LEU A 94 6.47 -7.87 -7.59
N ARG A 95 5.32 -7.27 -7.82
CA ARG A 95 5.04 -5.93 -7.33
C ARG A 95 4.66 -6.01 -5.85
N LEU A 96 5.52 -5.44 -5.01
CA LEU A 96 5.34 -5.35 -3.56
C LEU A 96 4.85 -3.95 -3.18
N VAL A 97 3.79 -3.86 -2.42
CA VAL A 97 3.23 -2.57 -1.95
C VAL A 97 3.23 -2.56 -0.43
N VAL A 98 4.08 -1.74 0.17
CA VAL A 98 4.12 -1.57 1.63
C VAL A 98 2.96 -0.67 2.05
N ASP A 99 1.99 -1.25 2.75
CA ASP A 99 0.83 -0.51 3.25
C ASP A 99 1.22 0.47 4.35
N HIS A 100 0.63 1.67 4.30
CA HIS A 100 0.69 2.69 5.36
C HIS A 100 2.13 3.04 5.78
N LEU A 101 3.09 3.02 4.82
CA LEU A 101 4.53 3.25 5.11
C LEU A 101 5.05 2.38 6.26
N ALA A 102 4.54 1.14 6.39
CA ALA A 102 4.86 0.22 7.48
C ALA A 102 4.52 0.78 8.88
N LYS A 103 3.47 1.60 8.98
CA LYS A 103 2.93 2.14 10.24
C LYS A 103 4.01 2.77 11.14
N PRO A 104 4.55 3.92 10.71
CA PRO A 104 5.59 4.64 11.46
C PRO A 104 5.07 5.05 12.84
N PRO A 105 5.89 4.99 13.90
CA PRO A 105 5.50 5.37 15.26
C PRO A 105 5.44 6.91 15.42
N ILE A 106 4.48 7.56 14.73
CA ILE A 106 4.37 9.02 14.66
C ILE A 106 4.05 9.60 16.04
N ALA A 107 3.14 8.96 16.78
CA ALA A 107 2.70 9.47 18.09
C ALA A 107 3.85 9.61 19.10
N THR A 108 4.88 8.77 19.02
CA THR A 108 6.06 8.84 19.91
C THR A 108 7.18 9.69 19.34
N GLY A 109 7.17 9.94 18.02
CA GLY A 109 8.25 10.62 17.30
C GLY A 109 9.54 9.79 17.15
N GLU A 110 9.56 8.53 17.56
CA GLU A 110 10.72 7.63 17.49
C GLU A 110 10.94 7.07 16.09
N LEU A 111 11.15 7.94 15.10
CA LEU A 111 11.20 7.59 13.69
C LEU A 111 12.56 7.05 13.20
N ALA A 112 13.61 7.07 14.02
CA ALA A 112 14.96 6.72 13.56
C ALA A 112 15.06 5.31 12.99
N ARG A 113 14.59 4.31 13.75
CA ARG A 113 14.61 2.90 13.34
C ARG A 113 13.69 2.64 12.14
N TRP A 114 12.54 3.30 12.07
CA TRP A 114 11.64 3.22 10.94
C TRP A 114 12.30 3.77 9.67
N ARG A 115 12.93 4.96 9.74
CA ARG A 115 13.65 5.57 8.61
C ARG A 115 14.76 4.68 8.08
N GLU A 116 15.58 4.13 8.96
CA GLU A 116 16.67 3.21 8.60
C GLU A 116 16.13 2.02 7.80
N ARG A 117 15.08 1.38 8.31
CA ARG A 117 14.49 0.18 7.68
C ARG A 117 13.73 0.47 6.41
N MET A 118 13.04 1.59 6.31
CA MET A 118 12.38 2.04 5.08
C MET A 118 13.42 2.41 4.01
N ALA A 119 14.52 3.08 4.38
CA ALA A 119 15.59 3.40 3.45
C ALA A 119 16.23 2.14 2.83
N ALA A 120 16.29 1.03 3.56
CA ALA A 120 16.78 -0.25 3.05
C ALA A 120 15.92 -0.83 1.91
N LEU A 121 14.67 -0.37 1.74
CA LEU A 121 13.78 -0.79 0.66
C LEU A 121 14.00 -0.01 -0.65
N VAL A 122 14.63 1.16 -0.58
CA VAL A 122 14.78 2.08 -1.72
C VAL A 122 15.49 1.47 -2.94
N PRO A 123 16.54 0.63 -2.77
CA PRO A 123 17.24 0.00 -3.88
C PRO A 123 16.39 -0.95 -4.73
N TYR A 124 15.23 -1.38 -4.24
CA TYR A 124 14.38 -2.38 -4.89
C TYR A 124 13.29 -1.72 -5.73
N PRO A 125 13.40 -1.74 -7.08
CA PRO A 125 12.47 -1.04 -7.96
C PRO A 125 11.07 -1.64 -8.00
N ASN A 126 10.92 -2.89 -7.55
CA ASN A 126 9.66 -3.61 -7.46
C ASN A 126 8.91 -3.37 -6.13
N ILE A 127 9.37 -2.40 -5.32
CA ILE A 127 8.70 -1.97 -4.08
C ILE A 127 8.07 -0.59 -4.25
N TRP A 128 6.79 -0.51 -3.96
CA TRP A 128 5.98 0.71 -3.81
C TRP A 128 5.52 0.88 -2.36
N CYS A 129 5.09 2.08 -2.02
CA CYS A 129 4.57 2.36 -0.69
C CYS A 129 3.24 3.13 -0.75
N LYS A 130 2.30 2.80 0.13
CA LYS A 130 1.07 3.57 0.30
C LYS A 130 1.26 4.66 1.34
N VAL A 131 1.01 5.90 0.92
CA VAL A 131 0.88 7.06 1.80
C VAL A 131 -0.58 7.08 2.27
N SER A 132 -0.85 6.38 3.34
CA SER A 132 -2.19 6.13 3.90
C SER A 132 -2.06 5.73 5.37
N GLY A 133 -3.15 5.71 6.14
CA GLY A 133 -3.20 5.22 7.52
C GLY A 133 -2.29 5.96 8.51
N LEU A 134 -1.81 7.17 8.17
CA LEU A 134 -0.84 7.89 8.99
C LEU A 134 -1.49 8.57 10.19
N LEU A 135 -2.75 8.98 10.06
CA LEU A 135 -3.47 9.66 11.12
C LEU A 135 -3.76 8.75 12.31
N THR A 136 -4.02 7.47 12.06
CA THR A 136 -4.22 6.46 13.11
C THR A 136 -2.95 6.17 13.89
N GLU A 137 -1.76 6.42 13.30
CA GLU A 137 -0.46 6.26 13.96
C GLU A 137 0.03 7.58 14.63
N ALA A 138 -0.68 8.70 14.41
CA ALA A 138 -0.26 10.03 14.90
C ALA A 138 -0.85 10.39 16.29
N GLY A 139 -1.57 9.48 16.93
CA GLY A 139 -2.15 9.70 18.25
C GLY A 139 -3.57 10.32 18.21
N PRO A 140 -4.08 10.80 19.36
CA PRO A 140 -5.50 11.17 19.50
C PRO A 140 -5.89 12.47 18.77
N THR A 141 -4.93 13.34 18.46
CA THR A 141 -5.16 14.62 17.76
C THR A 141 -4.20 14.73 16.56
N PRO A 142 -4.45 13.95 15.48
CA PRO A 142 -3.57 13.94 14.34
C PRO A 142 -3.60 15.28 13.59
N THR A 143 -2.41 15.79 13.23
CA THR A 143 -2.26 17.02 12.44
C THR A 143 -1.36 16.79 11.23
N ALA A 144 -1.40 17.72 10.27
CA ALA A 144 -0.51 17.69 9.12
C ALA A 144 0.97 17.80 9.54
N GLU A 145 1.27 18.61 10.55
CA GLU A 145 2.63 18.76 11.08
C GLU A 145 3.17 17.44 11.65
N ALA A 146 2.32 16.67 12.33
CA ALA A 146 2.72 15.39 12.92
C ALA A 146 3.11 14.36 11.84
N ILE A 147 2.38 14.29 10.73
CA ILE A 147 2.64 13.33 9.66
C ILE A 147 3.65 13.83 8.61
N ARG A 148 3.88 15.14 8.52
CA ARG A 148 4.78 15.76 7.52
C ARG A 148 6.18 15.16 7.48
N PRO A 149 6.88 14.88 8.60
CA PRO A 149 8.23 14.29 8.57
C PRO A 149 8.27 12.91 7.91
N VAL A 150 7.17 12.14 8.01
CA VAL A 150 7.03 10.81 7.40
C VAL A 150 6.73 10.92 5.91
N VAL A 151 5.83 11.83 5.55
CA VAL A 151 5.46 12.10 4.15
C VAL A 151 6.67 12.64 3.38
N ALA A 152 7.38 13.62 3.95
CA ALA A 152 8.59 14.19 3.35
C ALA A 152 9.68 13.14 3.12
N PHE A 153 9.93 12.29 4.12
CA PHE A 153 10.86 11.17 3.99
C PHE A 153 10.46 10.21 2.86
N ALA A 154 9.19 9.85 2.77
CA ALA A 154 8.72 8.96 1.71
C ALA A 154 8.91 9.57 0.31
N LEU A 155 8.59 10.85 0.13
CA LEU A 155 8.81 11.59 -1.12
C LEU A 155 10.29 11.65 -1.49
N GLU A 156 11.15 11.97 -0.53
CA GLU A 156 12.61 12.07 -0.73
C GLU A 156 13.22 10.72 -1.13
N GLN A 157 12.84 9.64 -0.44
CA GLN A 157 13.50 8.34 -0.59
C GLN A 157 12.95 7.51 -1.76
N PHE A 158 11.64 7.49 -1.96
CA PHE A 158 11.00 6.67 -2.99
C PHE A 158 10.66 7.45 -4.26
N GLY A 159 10.60 8.78 -4.16
CA GLY A 159 10.05 9.62 -5.23
C GLY A 159 8.55 9.38 -5.44
N VAL A 160 7.87 10.33 -6.04
CA VAL A 160 6.42 10.25 -6.30
C VAL A 160 6.06 9.00 -7.11
N SER A 161 6.90 8.59 -8.05
CA SER A 161 6.64 7.46 -8.97
C SER A 161 6.45 6.10 -8.30
N ARG A 162 6.84 5.96 -7.02
CA ARG A 162 6.66 4.72 -6.24
C ARG A 162 5.75 4.90 -5.03
N LEU A 163 5.01 6.00 -4.96
CA LEU A 163 4.06 6.28 -3.89
C LEU A 163 2.62 6.23 -4.39
N LEU A 164 1.74 5.65 -3.58
CA LEU A 164 0.30 5.58 -3.84
C LEU A 164 -0.44 6.23 -2.69
N TRP A 165 -1.42 7.08 -2.98
CA TRP A 165 -2.37 7.48 -1.97
C TRP A 165 -3.40 6.38 -1.69
N GLY A 166 -3.80 6.25 -0.43
CA GLY A 166 -4.92 5.42 0.01
C GLY A 166 -5.67 6.10 1.16
N SER A 167 -6.98 5.97 1.18
CA SER A 167 -7.81 6.54 2.26
C SER A 167 -7.69 5.78 3.58
N ASP A 168 -7.34 4.50 3.51
CA ASP A 168 -7.43 3.58 4.65
C ASP A 168 -8.86 3.50 5.26
N TRP A 169 -9.88 3.87 4.48
CA TRP A 169 -11.26 3.75 4.93
C TRP A 169 -11.68 2.25 4.97
N PRO A 170 -12.40 1.79 6.01
CA PRO A 170 -12.98 2.56 7.09
C PRO A 170 -12.07 2.75 8.33
N VAL A 171 -10.86 2.16 8.37
CA VAL A 171 -9.96 2.22 9.55
C VAL A 171 -9.58 3.67 9.89
N SER A 172 -9.38 4.51 8.88
CA SER A 172 -9.09 5.95 9.08
C SER A 172 -10.13 6.68 9.93
N THR A 173 -11.39 6.19 9.99
CA THR A 173 -12.45 6.81 10.81
C THR A 173 -12.21 6.72 12.31
N LEU A 174 -11.25 5.90 12.74
CA LEU A 174 -10.77 5.89 14.13
C LEU A 174 -10.04 7.19 14.52
N ALA A 175 -9.52 7.92 13.53
CA ALA A 175 -8.76 9.16 13.74
C ALA A 175 -9.44 10.40 13.16
N ALA A 176 -10.03 10.30 11.96
CA ALA A 176 -10.68 11.40 11.26
C ALA A 176 -11.65 10.87 10.20
N ASP A 177 -12.63 11.67 9.79
CA ASP A 177 -13.48 11.33 8.66
C ASP A 177 -12.69 11.31 7.33
N TYR A 178 -13.31 10.81 6.27
CA TYR A 178 -12.67 10.67 4.97
C TYR A 178 -12.14 12.00 4.42
N VAL A 179 -12.93 13.08 4.52
CA VAL A 179 -12.58 14.39 3.99
C VAL A 179 -11.43 15.00 4.79
N ALA A 180 -11.50 14.91 6.12
CA ALA A 180 -10.44 15.38 7.00
C ALA A 180 -9.14 14.59 6.77
N THR A 181 -9.20 13.26 6.62
CA THR A 181 -8.05 12.41 6.28
C THR A 181 -7.37 12.89 5.00
N PHE A 182 -8.15 13.12 3.94
CA PHE A 182 -7.63 13.58 2.66
C PHE A 182 -7.02 14.99 2.75
N ARG A 183 -7.72 15.95 3.40
CA ARG A 183 -7.23 17.33 3.57
C ARG A 183 -5.94 17.39 4.36
N THR A 184 -5.87 16.66 5.47
CA THR A 184 -4.66 16.62 6.31
C THR A 184 -3.46 16.06 5.55
N LEU A 185 -3.68 15.06 4.71
CA LEU A 185 -2.61 14.56 3.84
C LEU A 185 -2.18 15.61 2.80
N LEU A 186 -3.11 16.28 2.14
CA LEU A 186 -2.78 17.33 1.17
C LEU A 186 -1.96 18.45 1.81
N GLU A 187 -2.31 18.86 3.02
CA GLU A 187 -1.57 19.86 3.78
C GLU A 187 -0.15 19.37 4.16
N ALA A 188 -0.01 18.09 4.53
CA ALA A 188 1.30 17.51 4.84
C ALA A 188 2.19 17.36 3.60
N LEU A 189 1.62 17.03 2.44
CA LEU A 189 2.33 16.94 1.16
C LEU A 189 2.83 18.30 0.69
N GLY A 190 2.09 19.38 0.96
CA GLY A 190 2.35 20.69 0.36
C GLY A 190 2.07 20.73 -1.15
N PRO A 191 2.59 21.73 -1.85
CA PRO A 191 2.40 21.88 -3.30
C PRO A 191 3.10 20.74 -4.05
N LEU A 192 2.37 20.11 -4.98
CA LEU A 192 2.87 19.13 -5.92
C LEU A 192 2.58 19.61 -7.34
N GLU A 193 3.50 19.38 -8.27
CA GLU A 193 3.24 19.53 -9.69
C GLU A 193 2.07 18.66 -10.14
N GLU A 194 1.32 19.10 -11.15
CA GLU A 194 0.12 18.41 -11.61
C GLU A 194 0.40 16.95 -12.02
N ALA A 195 1.53 16.70 -12.68
CA ALA A 195 1.96 15.36 -13.08
C ALA A 195 2.22 14.45 -11.86
N ASP A 196 2.89 14.97 -10.84
CA ASP A 196 3.18 14.23 -9.60
C ASP A 196 1.90 13.93 -8.81
N ARG A 197 1.01 14.92 -8.78
CA ARG A 197 -0.32 14.76 -8.17
C ARG A 197 -1.11 13.65 -8.87
N ALA A 198 -1.14 13.64 -10.21
CA ALA A 198 -1.82 12.60 -10.97
C ALA A 198 -1.23 11.21 -10.73
N LEU A 199 0.10 11.09 -10.60
CA LEU A 199 0.76 9.83 -10.27
C LEU A 199 0.36 9.34 -8.87
N LEU A 200 0.49 10.19 -7.85
CA LEU A 200 0.23 9.83 -6.45
C LEU A 200 -1.23 9.42 -6.23
N PHE A 201 -2.18 10.15 -6.79
CA PHE A 201 -3.62 9.97 -6.55
C PHE A 201 -4.31 8.99 -7.50
N GLY A 202 -3.57 8.32 -8.40
CA GLY A 202 -4.17 7.29 -9.25
C GLY A 202 -3.22 6.61 -10.22
N GLY A 203 -2.36 7.35 -10.92
CA GLY A 203 -1.51 6.81 -11.97
C GLY A 203 -0.62 5.64 -11.51
N ASN A 204 -0.05 5.74 -10.33
CA ASN A 204 0.76 4.66 -9.78
C ASN A 204 -0.08 3.44 -9.40
N ALA A 205 -1.31 3.63 -8.92
CA ALA A 205 -2.22 2.51 -8.63
C ALA A 205 -2.62 1.78 -9.93
N LEU A 206 -2.89 2.51 -11.01
CA LEU A 206 -3.14 1.91 -12.33
C LEU A 206 -1.96 1.01 -12.75
N ARG A 207 -0.73 1.49 -12.58
CA ARG A 207 0.49 0.79 -12.95
C ARG A 207 0.73 -0.44 -12.06
N VAL A 208 0.73 -0.26 -10.74
CA VAL A 208 1.13 -1.34 -9.80
C VAL A 208 0.11 -2.47 -9.75
N TYR A 209 -1.18 -2.16 -9.87
CA TYR A 209 -2.24 -3.17 -9.88
C TYR A 209 -2.66 -3.63 -11.28
N GLY A 210 -2.00 -3.14 -12.35
CA GLY A 210 -2.34 -3.49 -13.72
C GLY A 210 -3.78 -3.17 -14.07
N LEU A 211 -4.26 -2.01 -13.61
CA LEU A 211 -5.62 -1.56 -13.88
C LEU A 211 -5.72 -0.94 -15.28
N PRO A 212 -6.86 -1.11 -15.97
CA PRO A 212 -7.07 -0.39 -17.22
C PRO A 212 -7.01 1.12 -16.97
N ALA A 213 -6.34 1.85 -17.84
CA ALA A 213 -6.51 3.30 -17.89
C ALA A 213 -8.00 3.53 -18.20
N GLY A 214 -8.76 3.97 -17.21
CA GLY A 214 -10.14 4.35 -17.43
C GLY A 214 -10.18 5.47 -18.47
N ASP A 215 -11.19 5.49 -19.34
CA ASP A 215 -11.53 6.70 -20.05
C ASP A 215 -11.65 7.81 -18.99
N SER A 216 -10.81 8.82 -19.07
CA SER A 216 -10.86 9.95 -18.14
C SER A 216 -12.30 10.40 -18.03
N PRO A 217 -12.96 10.38 -16.86
CA PRO A 217 -14.27 10.98 -16.76
C PRO A 217 -14.09 12.44 -17.19
N GLY A 218 -14.65 12.75 -18.34
CA GLY A 218 -14.53 14.04 -18.98
C GLY A 218 -14.65 15.16 -17.96
N GLY A 219 -13.76 16.14 -18.05
CA GLY A 219 -13.48 17.22 -17.13
C GLY A 219 -14.65 17.61 -16.24
N LEU A 220 -14.35 17.83 -14.99
CA LEU A 220 -15.24 18.47 -14.03
C LEU A 220 -15.96 19.62 -14.76
N ARG A 221 -17.19 19.34 -15.22
CA ARG A 221 -18.07 20.41 -15.67
C ARG A 221 -18.27 21.28 -14.45
N SER A 222 -17.77 22.50 -14.51
CA SER A 222 -18.12 23.54 -13.56
C SER A 222 -19.64 23.50 -13.40
N ALA A 223 -20.08 23.10 -12.20
CA ALA A 223 -21.47 23.25 -11.82
C ALA A 223 -21.79 24.73 -11.76
N PRO A 224 -23.00 25.14 -12.16
CA PRO A 224 -23.46 26.51 -12.17
C PRO A 224 -23.54 27.13 -10.78
#